data_ed51f6e86342db54837634f7680b3e16
#
_entry.id   ed51f6e86342db54837634f7680b3e16
#
_cell.length_a   1.000
_cell.length_b   1.000
_cell.length_c   1.000
_cell.angle_alpha   90.00
_cell.angle_beta   90.00
_cell.angle_gamma   90.00
#
_symmetry.space_group_name_H-M   'P 1'
#
loop_
_entity.id
_entity.type
_entity.pdbx_description
1 polymer ?
#
loop_
_entity_poly.entity_id
_entity_poly.type
_entity_poly.pdbx_seq_one_letter_code
_entity_poly.pdbx_strand_id
1 'polypeptide(L)'
;HQLVKSPPETAPAAPFPRKLSETGLFASTKQHMVAPGVIPYSVNSELWSDGATKQRFLAIPGDGQIEFDGVNYPQPAPGADPGWRFPHDTVLVKTFAIEMEAGNPASLKRLETRILHHKKMPGTEEYGDQFWRGYTYVWNEEQTDAELLEAAGLDRQLTIRDAAAPGGKREQTW
;
A
#
# COMPACT_ATOMS: atom_id res chain seq x y z
N HIS A 1 29.21 -23.05 38.70
CA HIS A 1 28.23 -22.03 38.37
C HIS A 1 28.50 -21.57 36.93
N GLN A 2 27.62 -21.98 35.98
CA GLN A 2 27.62 -21.46 34.64
C GLN A 2 26.91 -20.10 34.66
N LEU A 3 27.60 -19.03 34.25
CA LEU A 3 27.00 -17.73 33.99
C LEU A 3 26.11 -17.87 32.74
N VAL A 4 24.80 -17.87 32.94
CA VAL A 4 23.82 -17.78 31.86
C VAL A 4 23.84 -16.30 31.39
N LYS A 5 24.30 -16.08 30.16
CA LYS A 5 24.26 -14.75 29.54
C LYS A 5 22.79 -14.39 29.34
N SER A 6 22.34 -13.31 29.97
CA SER A 6 21.01 -12.77 29.70
C SER A 6 20.85 -12.50 28.20
N PRO A 7 19.69 -12.83 27.58
CA PRO A 7 19.45 -12.44 26.22
C PRO A 7 19.62 -10.91 26.08
N PRO A 8 20.12 -10.43 24.95
CA PRO A 8 20.26 -8.99 24.75
C PRO A 8 18.91 -8.32 24.91
N GLU A 9 18.89 -7.26 25.73
CA GLU A 9 17.70 -6.42 25.90
C GLU A 9 17.30 -5.92 24.51
N THR A 10 16.16 -6.40 24.01
CA THR A 10 15.64 -5.96 22.72
C THR A 10 15.28 -4.49 22.85
N ALA A 11 15.95 -3.64 22.08
CA ALA A 11 15.61 -2.23 22.00
C ALA A 11 14.10 -2.09 21.75
N PRO A 12 13.43 -1.13 22.40
CA PRO A 12 11.99 -0.92 22.19
C PRO A 12 11.72 -0.75 20.69
N ALA A 13 10.71 -1.45 20.17
CA ALA A 13 10.34 -1.35 18.77
C ALA A 13 10.09 0.11 18.42
N ALA A 14 10.65 0.59 17.31
CA ALA A 14 10.40 1.94 16.82
C ALA A 14 8.89 2.16 16.66
N PRO A 15 8.36 3.34 17.00
CA PRO A 15 6.96 3.63 16.83
C PRO A 15 6.56 3.47 15.35
N PHE A 16 5.34 2.99 15.12
CA PHE A 16 4.84 2.82 13.77
C PHE A 16 4.79 4.19 13.03
N PRO A 17 5.26 4.28 11.77
CA PRO A 17 5.32 5.54 11.04
C PRO A 17 3.97 6.24 10.95
N ARG A 18 3.90 7.50 11.36
CA ARG A 18 2.68 8.31 11.28
C ARG A 18 2.56 9.05 9.96
N LYS A 19 3.67 9.27 9.27
CA LYS A 19 3.75 9.91 7.96
C LYS A 19 4.28 8.94 6.92
N LEU A 20 3.81 9.07 5.68
CA LEU A 20 4.25 8.24 4.57
C LEU A 20 5.75 8.42 4.30
N SER A 21 6.29 9.63 4.48
CA SER A 21 7.72 9.93 4.37
C SER A 21 8.59 9.18 5.38
N GLU A 22 8.02 8.75 6.51
CA GLU A 22 8.74 8.03 7.57
C GLU A 22 8.82 6.52 7.33
N THR A 23 8.10 6.01 6.32
CA THR A 23 8.03 4.56 6.03
C THR A 23 9.28 4.00 5.38
N GLY A 24 10.14 4.85 4.82
CA GLY A 24 11.29 4.43 4.02
C GLY A 24 10.94 3.96 2.60
N LEU A 25 9.67 3.92 2.22
CA LEU A 25 9.20 3.47 0.90
C LEU A 25 9.39 4.53 -0.20
N PHE A 26 9.52 5.79 0.19
CA PHE A 26 9.71 6.91 -0.73
C PHE A 26 11.00 7.68 -0.42
N ALA A 27 11.78 7.94 -1.45
CA ALA A 27 12.91 8.88 -1.38
C ALA A 27 12.42 10.33 -1.33
N SER A 28 11.24 10.60 -1.93
CA SER A 28 10.54 11.88 -1.86
C SER A 28 9.04 11.67 -2.02
N THR A 29 8.28 11.88 -0.97
CA THR A 29 6.81 11.86 -1.04
C THR A 29 6.27 12.99 -1.89
N LYS A 30 6.81 14.21 -1.76
CA LYS A 30 6.43 15.37 -2.58
C LYS A 30 6.50 15.08 -4.08
N GLN A 31 7.59 14.45 -4.54
CA GLN A 31 7.79 14.09 -5.95
C GLN A 31 7.19 12.72 -6.28
N HIS A 32 6.62 12.03 -5.32
CA HIS A 32 6.15 10.65 -5.43
C HIS A 32 7.23 9.69 -5.99
N MET A 33 8.47 9.93 -5.60
CA MET A 33 9.63 9.16 -6.00
C MET A 33 9.88 8.07 -4.96
N VAL A 34 9.81 6.81 -5.39
CA VAL A 34 10.06 5.67 -4.50
C VAL A 34 11.53 5.53 -4.14
N ALA A 35 11.81 4.91 -3.00
CA ALA A 35 13.15 4.61 -2.55
C ALA A 35 13.84 3.56 -3.44
N PRO A 36 15.19 3.53 -3.50
CA PRO A 36 15.92 2.45 -4.17
C PRO A 36 15.47 1.07 -3.65
N GLY A 37 15.27 0.12 -4.56
CA GLY A 37 14.79 -1.23 -4.24
C GLY A 37 13.26 -1.38 -4.18
N VAL A 38 12.51 -0.30 -4.22
CA VAL A 38 11.05 -0.35 -4.38
C VAL A 38 10.71 -0.44 -5.87
N ILE A 39 9.98 -1.48 -6.25
CA ILE A 39 9.75 -1.90 -7.64
C ILE A 39 8.34 -1.47 -8.07
N PRO A 40 8.17 -0.68 -9.15
CA PRO A 40 6.85 -0.42 -9.71
C PRO A 40 6.30 -1.67 -10.41
N TYR A 41 4.98 -1.88 -10.31
CA TYR A 41 4.32 -2.95 -11.05
C TYR A 41 2.93 -2.53 -11.53
N SER A 42 2.41 -3.24 -12.52
CA SER A 42 1.05 -3.08 -13.02
C SER A 42 0.29 -4.41 -12.93
N VAL A 43 -1.02 -4.34 -13.03
CA VAL A 43 -1.91 -5.50 -13.10
C VAL A 43 -2.51 -5.58 -14.51
N ASN A 44 -2.78 -6.80 -14.99
CA ASN A 44 -3.35 -7.01 -16.31
C ASN A 44 -4.79 -6.49 -16.45
N SER A 45 -5.55 -6.51 -15.34
CA SER A 45 -6.91 -6.01 -15.29
C SER A 45 -7.10 -5.16 -14.03
N GLU A 46 -7.36 -3.88 -14.22
CA GLU A 46 -7.57 -2.96 -13.12
C GLU A 46 -9.03 -2.98 -12.65
N LEU A 47 -9.24 -3.09 -11.35
CA LEU A 47 -10.55 -2.86 -10.76
C LEU A 47 -10.89 -1.37 -10.83
N TRP A 48 -12.13 -1.07 -11.18
CA TRP A 48 -12.68 0.27 -11.11
C TRP A 48 -12.64 0.80 -9.66
N SER A 49 -12.31 2.05 -9.49
CA SER A 49 -12.30 2.76 -8.20
C SER A 49 -12.66 4.22 -8.46
N ASP A 50 -13.93 4.46 -8.76
CA ASP A 50 -14.54 5.80 -8.93
C ASP A 50 -13.75 6.76 -9.83
N GLY A 51 -13.13 6.22 -10.88
CA GLY A 51 -12.29 6.99 -11.82
C GLY A 51 -10.88 7.30 -11.32
N ALA A 52 -10.49 6.86 -10.13
CA ALA A 52 -9.14 7.06 -9.64
C ALA A 52 -8.12 6.19 -10.38
N THR A 53 -7.00 6.78 -10.75
CA THR A 53 -5.81 6.08 -11.23
C THR A 53 -5.05 5.46 -10.06
N LYS A 54 -4.23 4.46 -10.35
CA LYS A 54 -3.50 3.70 -9.31
C LYS A 54 -2.05 3.50 -9.72
N GLN A 55 -1.14 3.96 -8.87
CA GLN A 55 0.27 3.59 -8.95
C GLN A 55 0.58 2.53 -7.91
N ARG A 56 1.27 1.46 -8.30
CA ARG A 56 1.53 0.31 -7.45
C ARG A 56 3.02 0.02 -7.36
N PHE A 57 3.47 -0.30 -6.16
CA PHE A 57 4.85 -0.62 -5.88
C PHE A 57 4.96 -1.81 -4.94
N LEU A 58 6.09 -2.48 -5.01
CA LEU A 58 6.44 -3.66 -4.21
C LEU A 58 7.81 -3.43 -3.60
N ALA A 59 7.95 -3.65 -2.29
CA ALA A 59 9.22 -3.70 -1.60
C ALA A 59 9.40 -5.11 -1.02
N ILE A 60 10.51 -5.77 -1.38
CA ILE A 60 10.89 -7.08 -0.85
C ILE A 60 12.14 -6.87 0.00
N PRO A 61 12.16 -7.35 1.26
CA PRO A 61 13.30 -7.16 2.15
C PRO A 61 14.49 -8.03 1.73
N GLY A 62 15.70 -7.45 1.83
CA GLY A 62 16.96 -8.15 1.59
C GLY A 62 17.07 -8.76 0.20
N ASP A 63 17.46 -10.01 0.14
CA ASP A 63 17.57 -10.86 -1.04
C ASP A 63 16.37 -11.82 -1.21
N GLY A 64 15.26 -11.51 -0.55
CA GLY A 64 14.04 -12.31 -0.60
C GLY A 64 13.52 -12.50 -2.02
N GLN A 65 12.88 -13.63 -2.25
CA GLN A 65 12.28 -13.99 -3.54
C GLN A 65 10.81 -14.33 -3.35
N ILE A 66 9.99 -13.97 -4.34
CA ILE A 66 8.60 -14.42 -4.41
C ILE A 66 8.62 -15.83 -4.97
N GLU A 67 8.07 -16.78 -4.23
CA GLU A 67 7.87 -18.14 -4.69
C GLU A 67 6.56 -18.20 -5.47
N PHE A 68 6.62 -18.79 -6.66
CA PHE A 68 5.47 -19.02 -7.51
C PHE A 68 5.25 -20.51 -7.66
N ASP A 69 4.17 -21.02 -7.09
CA ASP A 69 3.73 -22.37 -7.39
C ASP A 69 3.04 -22.38 -8.74
N GLY A 70 3.56 -23.19 -9.66
CA GLY A 70 2.95 -23.38 -10.97
C GLY A 70 1.50 -23.80 -10.80
N VAL A 71 0.58 -22.97 -11.28
CA VAL A 71 -0.85 -23.29 -11.27
C VAL A 71 -1.06 -24.40 -12.27
N ASN A 72 -1.23 -25.62 -11.80
CA ASN A 72 -1.73 -26.71 -12.62
C ASN A 72 -3.24 -26.49 -12.82
N TYR A 73 -3.59 -25.92 -13.98
CA TYR A 73 -5.01 -25.80 -14.33
C TYR A 73 -5.60 -27.20 -14.55
N PRO A 74 -6.84 -27.56 -14.10
CA PRO A 74 -7.89 -26.64 -13.66
C PRO A 74 -8.01 -26.42 -12.12
N GLN A 75 -7.29 -27.15 -11.31
CA GLN A 75 -7.41 -27.04 -9.85
C GLN A 75 -6.03 -27.17 -9.19
N PRO A 76 -5.71 -26.36 -8.18
CA PRO A 76 -4.53 -26.63 -7.36
C PRO A 76 -4.67 -27.98 -6.67
N ALA A 77 -3.55 -28.66 -6.41
CA ALA A 77 -3.56 -29.90 -5.65
C ALA A 77 -4.18 -29.66 -4.26
N PRO A 78 -4.98 -30.57 -3.72
CA PRO A 78 -5.52 -30.45 -2.37
C PRO A 78 -4.42 -30.16 -1.36
N GLY A 79 -4.54 -29.06 -0.60
CA GLY A 79 -3.57 -28.65 0.41
C GLY A 79 -2.43 -27.75 -0.08
N ALA A 80 -2.37 -27.40 -1.38
CA ALA A 80 -1.49 -26.36 -1.89
C ALA A 80 -2.25 -25.02 -1.93
N ASP A 81 -1.73 -24.00 -1.27
CA ASP A 81 -2.22 -22.64 -1.43
C ASP A 81 -1.83 -22.12 -2.82
N PRO A 82 -2.81 -21.94 -3.76
CA PRO A 82 -2.48 -21.45 -5.09
C PRO A 82 -2.08 -19.98 -5.00
N GLY A 83 -0.95 -19.65 -5.62
CA GLY A 83 -0.56 -18.25 -5.73
C GLY A 83 0.90 -17.96 -5.43
N TRP A 84 1.16 -16.69 -5.28
CA TRP A 84 2.49 -16.19 -4.98
C TRP A 84 2.70 -16.15 -3.48
N ARG A 85 3.80 -16.75 -3.02
CA ARG A 85 4.25 -16.66 -1.63
C ARG A 85 5.28 -15.55 -1.51
N PHE A 86 4.94 -14.55 -0.73
CA PHE A 86 5.80 -13.40 -0.48
C PHE A 86 6.66 -13.63 0.76
N PRO A 87 7.93 -13.19 0.75
CA PRO A 87 8.75 -13.18 1.94
C PRO A 87 8.12 -12.38 3.07
N HIS A 88 8.43 -12.75 4.31
CA HIS A 88 8.05 -11.96 5.48
C HIS A 88 8.57 -10.52 5.35
N ASP A 89 7.82 -9.55 5.87
CA ASP A 89 8.06 -8.10 5.75
C ASP A 89 7.98 -7.53 4.33
N THR A 90 7.49 -8.28 3.34
CA THR A 90 7.14 -7.71 2.03
C THR A 90 6.07 -6.64 2.18
N VAL A 91 6.21 -5.54 1.43
CA VAL A 91 5.26 -4.43 1.43
C VAL A 91 4.71 -4.18 0.03
N LEU A 92 3.38 -4.19 -0.10
CA LEU A 92 2.68 -3.73 -1.29
C LEU A 92 2.14 -2.33 -1.06
N VAL A 93 2.36 -1.43 -2.01
CA VAL A 93 1.95 -0.03 -1.94
C VAL A 93 1.03 0.30 -3.10
N LYS A 94 -0.06 0.99 -2.83
CA LYS A 94 -1.00 1.47 -3.85
C LYS A 94 -1.40 2.90 -3.58
N THR A 95 -0.98 3.84 -4.43
CA THR A 95 -1.42 5.24 -4.38
C THR A 95 -2.56 5.47 -5.33
N PHE A 96 -3.66 6.04 -4.82
CA PHE A 96 -4.82 6.46 -5.58
C PHE A 96 -4.75 7.95 -5.86
N ALA A 97 -5.04 8.33 -7.09
CA ALA A 97 -5.10 9.72 -7.50
C ALA A 97 -6.25 9.94 -8.50
N ILE A 98 -6.83 11.15 -8.50
CA ILE A 98 -7.93 11.52 -9.38
C ILE A 98 -7.64 12.84 -10.08
N GLU A 99 -8.10 12.98 -11.32
CA GLU A 99 -8.06 14.26 -12.04
C GLU A 99 -9.10 15.21 -11.45
N MET A 100 -8.65 16.36 -10.94
CA MET A 100 -9.53 17.41 -10.42
C MET A 100 -10.18 18.22 -11.55
N GLU A 101 -9.78 17.96 -12.78
CA GLU A 101 -10.39 18.43 -14.03
C GLU A 101 -10.43 17.26 -15.00
N ALA A 102 -11.64 16.81 -15.35
CA ALA A 102 -11.86 15.63 -16.18
C ALA A 102 -11.15 15.74 -17.53
N GLY A 103 -10.33 14.74 -17.87
CA GLY A 103 -9.52 14.71 -19.08
C GLY A 103 -8.24 15.56 -19.03
N ASN A 104 -7.87 16.11 -17.88
CA ASN A 104 -6.63 16.85 -17.69
C ASN A 104 -5.68 16.12 -16.72
N PRO A 105 -4.74 15.28 -17.20
CA PRO A 105 -3.79 14.58 -16.35
C PRO A 105 -2.89 15.49 -15.49
N ALA A 106 -2.70 16.76 -15.88
CA ALA A 106 -1.93 17.72 -15.08
C ALA A 106 -2.66 18.14 -13.79
N SER A 107 -3.97 17.90 -13.71
CA SER A 107 -4.79 18.17 -12.52
C SER A 107 -4.82 17.01 -11.51
N LEU A 108 -4.03 15.96 -11.74
CA LEU A 108 -4.03 14.76 -10.92
C LEU A 108 -3.66 15.07 -9.46
N LYS A 109 -4.54 14.69 -8.53
CA LYS A 109 -4.37 14.88 -7.10
C LYS A 109 -4.36 13.51 -6.40
N ARG A 110 -3.32 13.23 -5.62
CA ARG A 110 -3.23 12.02 -4.80
C ARG A 110 -4.21 12.13 -3.64
N LEU A 111 -4.97 11.08 -3.41
CA LEU A 111 -5.98 11.02 -2.37
C LEU A 111 -5.48 10.24 -1.18
N GLU A 112 -5.03 9.02 -1.42
CA GLU A 112 -4.51 8.13 -0.39
C GLU A 112 -3.44 7.19 -0.94
N THR A 113 -2.63 6.67 -0.03
CA THR A 113 -1.72 5.55 -0.27
C THR A 113 -2.05 4.43 0.70
N ARG A 114 -2.48 3.28 0.17
CA ARG A 114 -2.70 2.06 0.94
C ARG A 114 -1.45 1.20 0.92
N ILE A 115 -1.13 0.66 2.08
CA ILE A 115 -0.01 -0.25 2.29
C ILE A 115 -0.57 -1.57 2.80
N LEU A 116 -0.13 -2.68 2.21
CA LEU A 116 -0.27 -4.02 2.77
C LEU A 116 1.13 -4.50 3.18
N HIS A 117 1.29 -4.81 4.46
CA HIS A 117 2.53 -5.31 5.03
C HIS A 117 2.36 -6.78 5.39
N HIS A 118 3.14 -7.64 4.77
CA HIS A 118 3.18 -9.08 5.05
C HIS A 118 3.93 -9.32 6.36
N LYS A 119 3.18 -9.44 7.46
CA LYS A 119 3.78 -9.59 8.77
C LYS A 119 3.02 -10.58 9.64
N LYS A 120 3.62 -11.74 9.86
CA LYS A 120 3.14 -12.72 10.84
C LYS A 120 3.25 -12.13 12.24
N MET A 121 2.17 -12.22 13.00
CA MET A 121 2.12 -11.77 14.38
C MET A 121 1.79 -12.94 15.30
N PRO A 122 2.33 -12.94 16.54
CA PRO A 122 1.91 -13.93 17.55
C PRO A 122 0.39 -13.92 17.72
N GLY A 123 -0.22 -15.10 17.76
CA GLY A 123 -1.68 -15.25 17.90
C GLY A 123 -2.46 -15.12 16.58
N THR A 124 -1.78 -15.14 15.44
CA THR A 124 -2.43 -15.10 14.11
C THR A 124 -2.15 -16.37 13.30
N GLU A 125 -1.74 -17.45 13.96
CA GLU A 125 -1.38 -18.74 13.33
C GLU A 125 -2.54 -19.35 12.56
N GLU A 126 -3.77 -19.09 12.98
CA GLU A 126 -5.00 -19.54 12.31
C GLU A 126 -5.22 -18.94 10.91
N TYR A 127 -4.59 -17.79 10.63
CA TYR A 127 -4.67 -17.10 9.32
C TYR A 127 -3.60 -17.58 8.35
N GLY A 128 -2.76 -18.54 8.74
CA GLY A 128 -1.68 -19.09 7.92
C GLY A 128 -0.49 -18.15 7.74
N ASP A 129 0.37 -18.48 6.78
CA ASP A 129 1.63 -17.78 6.57
C ASP A 129 1.52 -16.50 5.71
N GLN A 130 0.37 -16.27 5.09
CA GLN A 130 0.10 -15.11 4.21
C GLN A 130 -0.73 -14.04 4.91
N PHE A 131 -0.31 -13.64 6.11
CA PHE A 131 -1.01 -12.60 6.86
C PHE A 131 -0.57 -11.20 6.43
N TRP A 132 -1.52 -10.39 5.98
CA TRP A 132 -1.30 -9.02 5.52
C TRP A 132 -2.01 -8.01 6.41
N ARG A 133 -1.29 -6.97 6.85
CA ARG A 133 -1.86 -5.84 7.58
C ARG A 133 -2.01 -4.65 6.66
N GLY A 134 -3.21 -4.07 6.68
CA GLY A 134 -3.53 -2.88 5.89
C GLY A 134 -3.34 -1.60 6.67
N TYR A 135 -2.81 -0.59 5.98
CA TYR A 135 -2.68 0.78 6.48
C TYR A 135 -3.04 1.75 5.37
N THR A 136 -3.67 2.87 5.73
CA THR A 136 -4.04 3.93 4.78
C THR A 136 -3.42 5.23 5.23
N TYR A 137 -2.74 5.92 4.32
CA TYR A 137 -2.19 7.26 4.49
C TYR A 137 -2.96 8.22 3.59
N VAL A 138 -3.53 9.28 4.16
CA VAL A 138 -4.29 10.31 3.45
C VAL A 138 -3.39 11.47 3.08
N TRP A 139 -3.35 11.84 1.79
CA TRP A 139 -2.50 12.93 1.30
C TRP A 139 -3.01 14.29 1.74
N ASN A 140 -2.06 15.14 2.17
CA ASN A 140 -2.34 16.54 2.50
C ASN A 140 -2.69 17.35 1.24
N GLU A 141 -3.29 18.52 1.44
CA GLU A 141 -3.74 19.37 0.32
C GLU A 141 -2.56 19.87 -0.53
N GLU A 142 -1.40 20.11 0.08
CA GLU A 142 -0.16 20.55 -0.56
C GLU A 142 0.54 19.46 -1.37
N GLN A 143 0.03 18.22 -1.30
CA GLN A 143 0.60 17.06 -2.00
C GLN A 143 2.07 16.79 -1.67
N THR A 144 2.49 17.15 -0.44
CA THR A 144 3.87 17.00 0.01
C THR A 144 4.13 15.73 0.79
N ASP A 145 3.10 15.26 1.55
CA ASP A 145 3.16 14.05 2.37
C ASP A 145 1.76 13.51 2.63
N ALA A 146 1.67 12.33 3.27
CA ALA A 146 0.42 11.73 3.68
C ALA A 146 0.50 11.25 5.13
N GLU A 147 -0.61 11.33 5.85
CA GLU A 147 -0.72 10.97 7.25
C GLU A 147 -1.52 9.69 7.44
N LEU A 148 -1.10 8.86 8.41
CA LEU A 148 -1.76 7.61 8.74
C LEU A 148 -3.19 7.88 9.21
N LEU A 149 -4.15 7.27 8.52
CA LEU A 149 -5.57 7.35 8.84
C LEU A 149 -5.88 6.49 10.07
N GLU A 150 -6.62 7.07 11.01
CA GLU A 150 -7.10 6.34 12.18
C GLU A 150 -8.30 5.44 11.84
N ALA A 151 -8.62 4.51 12.72
CA ALA A 151 -9.63 3.47 12.48
C ALA A 151 -11.06 3.98 12.19
N ALA A 152 -11.36 5.23 12.52
CA ALA A 152 -12.67 5.83 12.26
C ALA A 152 -12.98 6.03 10.76
N GLY A 153 -11.94 6.00 9.92
CA GLY A 153 -12.08 6.33 8.50
C GLY A 153 -12.18 7.83 8.22
N LEU A 154 -12.32 8.19 6.95
CA LEU A 154 -12.48 9.58 6.52
C LEU A 154 -13.20 9.62 5.17
N ASP A 155 -14.32 10.34 5.11
CA ASP A 155 -14.97 10.69 3.85
C ASP A 155 -14.47 12.04 3.35
N ARG A 156 -14.05 12.11 2.10
CA ARG A 156 -13.60 13.35 1.45
C ARG A 156 -14.57 13.72 0.33
N GLN A 157 -15.08 14.94 0.38
CA GLN A 157 -15.86 15.50 -0.71
C GLN A 157 -14.93 16.19 -1.71
N LEU A 158 -15.06 15.80 -2.98
CA LEU A 158 -14.26 16.31 -4.09
C LEU A 158 -15.17 17.03 -5.06
N THR A 159 -14.82 18.27 -5.42
CA THR A 159 -15.46 18.99 -6.52
C THR A 159 -14.54 18.91 -7.73
N ILE A 160 -14.95 18.16 -8.74
CA ILE A 160 -14.19 17.89 -9.96
C ILE A 160 -14.76 18.77 -11.08
N ARG A 161 -13.91 19.54 -11.77
CA ARG A 161 -14.29 20.24 -12.99
C ARG A 161 -14.57 19.23 -14.10
N ASP A 162 -15.77 19.31 -14.69
CA ASP A 162 -16.19 18.37 -15.73
C ASP A 162 -17.12 19.09 -16.69
N ALA A 163 -16.62 19.41 -17.88
CA ALA A 163 -17.37 20.13 -18.89
C ALA A 163 -18.62 19.39 -19.40
N ALA A 164 -18.68 18.06 -19.21
CA ALA A 164 -19.82 17.25 -19.59
C ALA A 164 -20.92 17.21 -18.51
N ALA A 165 -20.59 17.63 -17.28
CA ALA A 165 -21.53 17.64 -16.17
C ALA A 165 -22.37 18.93 -16.13
N PRO A 166 -23.62 18.87 -15.60
CA PRO A 166 -24.44 20.05 -15.37
C PRO A 166 -23.71 21.10 -14.52
N GLY A 167 -23.61 22.33 -15.02
CA GLY A 167 -22.88 23.40 -14.33
C GLY A 167 -21.36 23.30 -14.41
N GLY A 168 -20.81 22.42 -15.26
CA GLY A 168 -19.36 22.30 -15.52
C GLY A 168 -18.58 21.65 -14.38
N LYS A 169 -19.24 20.99 -13.43
CA LYS A 169 -18.61 20.32 -12.30
C LYS A 169 -19.44 19.14 -11.79
N ARG A 170 -18.79 18.19 -11.14
CA ARG A 170 -19.44 17.11 -10.41
C ARG A 170 -18.87 16.96 -9.01
N GLU A 171 -19.72 16.56 -8.08
CA GLU A 171 -19.33 16.23 -6.72
C GLU A 171 -19.09 14.71 -6.62
N GLN A 172 -18.06 14.33 -5.88
CA GLN A 172 -17.70 12.94 -5.66
C GLN A 172 -17.22 12.76 -4.22
N THR A 173 -17.72 11.72 -3.56
CA THR A 173 -17.20 11.29 -2.25
C THR A 173 -16.13 10.23 -2.47
N TRP A 174 -15.02 10.38 -1.76
CA TRP A 174 -13.95 9.40 -1.73
C TRP A 174 -13.84 8.81 -0.32
#